data_55b4cbd773a2dcc4dd71c92240e3626d
#
_entry.id   55b4cbd773a2dcc4dd71c92240e3626d
#
_cell.length_a   1.000
_cell.length_b   1.000
_cell.length_c   1.000
_cell.angle_alpha   90.00
_cell.angle_beta   90.00
_cell.angle_gamma   90.00
#
_symmetry.space_group_name_H-M   'P 1'
#
loop_
_entity.id
_entity.type
_entity.pdbx_description
1 polymer ?
#
loop_
_entity_poly.entity_id
_entity_poly.type
_entity_poly.pdbx_seq_one_letter_code
_entity_poly.pdbx_strand_id
1 'polypeptide(L)'
;HHTTAADLARIMRYCIKTSPKATEFLAVTQTRSYTFWDLEKKNMFNCCNHNALLDQMEGAISGKTGFTAKAGYCYTGALERDGKCLIVTLLACGWPNHKNYKWTDAAKLLNYGLESYTYRDVLDHSWKPGRIEVTDGVYDGLLQTKSSASLGLVSPALDPARSLPVLLKETEIPKKDIFLPELIEAPVKKGEKVGSVTYSIDGMLLAEYPVYAAETIEKIDYGWCMEQVAERLFCHASV
;
A
#
# COMPACT_ATOMS: atom_id res chain seq x y z
N HIS A 1 -27.49 -9.68 -11.87
CA HIS A 1 -26.28 -9.08 -11.33
C HIS A 1 -25.66 -10.04 -10.33
N HIS A 2 -24.34 -10.16 -10.34
CA HIS A 2 -23.55 -10.95 -9.39
C HIS A 2 -22.44 -10.07 -8.83
N THR A 3 -22.09 -10.27 -7.55
CA THR A 3 -21.00 -9.57 -6.86
C THR A 3 -20.45 -10.44 -5.77
N THR A 4 -19.28 -10.05 -5.23
CA THR A 4 -18.67 -10.68 -4.06
C THR A 4 -18.64 -9.71 -2.89
N ALA A 5 -18.45 -10.23 -1.67
CA ALA A 5 -18.25 -9.38 -0.49
C ALA A 5 -17.02 -8.48 -0.66
N ALA A 6 -15.95 -9.01 -1.26
CA ALA A 6 -14.73 -8.25 -1.54
C ALA A 6 -14.96 -7.08 -2.51
N ASP A 7 -15.77 -7.27 -3.56
CA ASP A 7 -16.08 -6.20 -4.51
C ASP A 7 -16.88 -5.08 -3.86
N LEU A 8 -17.89 -5.42 -3.05
CA LEU A 8 -18.66 -4.42 -2.32
C LEU A 8 -17.82 -3.67 -1.29
N ALA A 9 -16.89 -4.35 -0.63
CA ALA A 9 -15.94 -3.69 0.28
C ALA A 9 -15.01 -2.72 -0.48
N ARG A 10 -14.52 -3.10 -1.67
CA ARG A 10 -13.71 -2.21 -2.53
C ARG A 10 -14.52 -0.99 -3.00
N ILE A 11 -15.77 -1.19 -3.41
CA ILE A 11 -16.67 -0.09 -3.79
C ILE A 11 -16.89 0.85 -2.59
N MET A 12 -17.19 0.31 -1.41
CA MET A 12 -17.36 1.12 -0.20
C MET A 12 -16.09 1.92 0.11
N ARG A 13 -14.91 1.27 0.08
CA ARG A 13 -13.62 1.94 0.27
C ARG A 13 -13.41 3.09 -0.72
N TYR A 14 -13.70 2.85 -2.00
CA TYR A 14 -13.63 3.91 -3.00
C TYR A 14 -14.52 5.08 -2.64
N CYS A 15 -15.80 4.82 -2.34
CA CYS A 15 -16.79 5.85 -2.02
C CYS A 15 -16.40 6.71 -0.83
N ILE A 16 -15.83 6.11 0.24
CA ILE A 16 -15.53 6.84 1.49
C ILE A 16 -14.12 7.43 1.57
N LYS A 17 -13.15 6.96 0.73
CA LYS A 17 -11.73 7.37 0.84
C LYS A 17 -11.14 7.93 -0.45
N THR A 18 -11.48 7.39 -1.60
CA THR A 18 -10.75 7.65 -2.85
C THR A 18 -11.53 8.53 -3.82
N SER A 19 -12.87 8.46 -3.76
CA SER A 19 -13.75 9.22 -4.65
C SER A 19 -13.56 10.74 -4.42
N PRO A 20 -13.51 11.56 -5.49
CA PRO A 20 -13.58 13.01 -5.36
C PRO A 20 -14.90 13.50 -4.72
N LYS A 21 -15.89 12.63 -4.59
CA LYS A 21 -17.19 12.85 -3.95
C LYS A 21 -17.34 12.14 -2.61
N ALA A 22 -16.23 11.76 -1.96
CA ALA A 22 -16.26 11.05 -0.69
C ALA A 22 -16.98 11.85 0.41
N THR A 23 -16.73 13.15 0.49
CA THR A 23 -17.35 14.04 1.48
C THR A 23 -18.87 14.09 1.31
N GLU A 24 -19.36 14.27 0.08
CA GLU A 24 -20.79 14.31 -0.22
C GLU A 24 -21.44 12.94 0.02
N PHE A 25 -20.74 11.85 -0.36
CA PHE A 25 -21.22 10.49 -0.10
C PHE A 25 -21.40 10.23 1.39
N LEU A 26 -20.41 10.59 2.21
CA LEU A 26 -20.48 10.47 3.67
C LEU A 26 -21.60 11.34 4.26
N ALA A 27 -21.72 12.59 3.83
CA ALA A 27 -22.79 13.47 4.29
C ALA A 27 -24.18 12.87 4.05
N VAL A 28 -24.42 12.32 2.86
CA VAL A 28 -25.68 11.67 2.51
C VAL A 28 -25.90 10.40 3.33
N THR A 29 -24.91 9.52 3.43
CA THR A 29 -25.07 8.21 4.09
C THR A 29 -25.12 8.30 5.60
N GLN A 30 -24.65 9.39 6.20
CA GLN A 30 -24.73 9.67 7.64
C GLN A 30 -26.02 10.39 8.04
N THR A 31 -26.75 10.99 7.09
CA THR A 31 -28.00 11.69 7.38
C THR A 31 -29.02 10.71 7.98
N ARG A 32 -29.49 10.98 9.19
CA ARG A 32 -30.43 10.12 9.95
C ARG A 32 -31.83 10.16 9.40
N SER A 33 -32.30 11.36 9.08
CA SER A 33 -33.60 11.60 8.48
C SER A 33 -33.54 12.80 7.57
N TYR A 34 -34.39 12.80 6.57
CA TYR A 34 -34.49 13.92 5.63
C TYR A 34 -35.94 14.12 5.25
N THR A 35 -36.43 15.35 5.39
CA THR A 35 -37.80 15.74 5.04
C THR A 35 -37.73 16.66 3.84
N PHE A 36 -38.57 16.38 2.85
CA PHE A 36 -38.69 17.20 1.66
C PHE A 36 -40.14 17.24 1.16
N TRP A 37 -40.42 18.21 0.31
CA TRP A 37 -41.71 18.36 -0.35
C TRP A 37 -41.58 17.99 -1.83
N ASP A 38 -42.69 17.58 -2.44
CA ASP A 38 -42.74 17.48 -3.88
C ASP A 38 -42.59 18.86 -4.55
N LEU A 39 -42.39 18.88 -5.87
CA LEU A 39 -42.18 20.13 -6.63
C LEU A 39 -43.33 21.11 -6.51
N GLU A 40 -44.55 20.60 -6.33
CA GLU A 40 -45.76 21.41 -6.17
C GLU A 40 -46.02 21.82 -4.70
N LYS A 41 -45.18 21.38 -3.78
CA LYS A 41 -45.31 21.62 -2.31
C LYS A 41 -46.64 21.12 -1.73
N LYS A 42 -47.24 20.11 -2.34
CA LYS A 42 -48.49 19.50 -1.88
C LYS A 42 -48.28 18.37 -0.91
N ASN A 43 -47.25 17.58 -1.12
CA ASN A 43 -46.98 16.40 -0.31
C ASN A 43 -45.63 16.51 0.37
N MET A 44 -45.59 16.21 1.65
CA MET A 44 -44.37 16.13 2.47
C MET A 44 -43.92 14.66 2.58
N PHE A 45 -42.64 14.41 2.35
CA PHE A 45 -42.02 13.10 2.47
C PHE A 45 -40.99 13.15 3.60
N ASN A 46 -40.96 12.11 4.42
CA ASN A 46 -39.98 11.91 5.45
C ASN A 46 -39.25 10.60 5.19
N CYS A 47 -37.94 10.65 4.97
CA CYS A 47 -37.07 9.50 4.78
C CYS A 47 -36.24 9.27 6.02
N CYS A 48 -36.25 8.05 6.53
CA CYS A 48 -35.40 7.63 7.66
C CYS A 48 -34.28 6.72 7.13
N ASN A 49 -33.07 6.91 7.64
CA ASN A 49 -31.95 6.04 7.30
C ASN A 49 -32.14 4.66 7.91
N HIS A 50 -32.01 3.63 7.09
CA HIS A 50 -32.15 2.25 7.53
C HIS A 50 -30.84 1.62 8.02
N ASN A 51 -29.73 2.38 8.09
CA ASN A 51 -28.47 1.91 8.63
C ASN A 51 -28.47 2.01 10.15
N ALA A 52 -28.94 0.97 10.83
CA ALA A 52 -29.01 0.96 12.28
C ALA A 52 -27.65 1.04 12.98
N LEU A 53 -26.55 0.66 12.32
CA LEU A 53 -25.21 0.76 12.93
C LEU A 53 -24.79 2.21 13.19
N LEU A 54 -25.33 3.17 12.46
CA LEU A 54 -25.08 4.59 12.73
C LEU A 54 -25.47 4.99 14.16
N ASP A 55 -26.48 4.33 14.76
CA ASP A 55 -26.95 4.60 16.11
C ASP A 55 -26.45 3.59 17.14
N GLN A 56 -26.11 2.37 16.69
CA GLN A 56 -25.78 1.25 17.57
C GLN A 56 -24.26 1.08 17.78
N MET A 57 -23.43 1.68 16.93
CA MET A 57 -21.98 1.48 16.96
C MET A 57 -21.23 2.81 16.82
N GLU A 58 -20.50 3.18 17.86
CA GLU A 58 -19.65 4.37 17.84
C GLU A 58 -18.61 4.28 16.72
N GLY A 59 -18.47 5.37 15.97
CA GLY A 59 -17.55 5.45 14.84
C GLY A 59 -18.13 4.93 13.52
N ALA A 60 -19.38 4.45 13.48
CA ALA A 60 -20.02 4.11 12.20
C ALA A 60 -20.20 5.35 11.32
N ILE A 61 -19.63 5.33 10.09
CA ILE A 61 -19.58 6.48 9.20
C ILE A 61 -20.39 6.31 7.92
N SER A 62 -20.74 5.09 7.54
CA SER A 62 -21.48 4.84 6.29
C SER A 62 -22.07 3.44 6.27
N GLY A 63 -23.05 3.21 5.40
CA GLY A 63 -23.55 1.89 5.11
C GLY A 63 -24.71 1.88 4.13
N LYS A 64 -24.92 0.71 3.51
CA LYS A 64 -26.00 0.44 2.58
C LYS A 64 -26.58 -0.95 2.82
N THR A 65 -27.89 -1.01 2.99
CA THR A 65 -28.63 -2.27 3.08
C THR A 65 -29.19 -2.69 1.73
N GLY A 66 -29.40 -3.96 1.55
CA GLY A 66 -30.11 -4.53 0.42
C GLY A 66 -30.87 -5.80 0.81
N PHE A 67 -31.98 -6.06 0.11
CA PHE A 67 -32.73 -7.29 0.28
C PHE A 67 -33.45 -7.66 -1.03
N THR A 68 -33.34 -8.91 -1.39
CA THR A 68 -34.25 -9.58 -2.31
C THR A 68 -34.55 -10.97 -1.76
N ALA A 69 -35.69 -11.57 -2.14
CA ALA A 69 -36.05 -12.91 -1.68
C ALA A 69 -34.95 -13.94 -2.00
N LYS A 70 -34.27 -13.79 -3.14
CA LYS A 70 -33.18 -14.68 -3.58
C LYS A 70 -31.85 -14.39 -2.89
N ALA A 71 -31.52 -13.12 -2.64
CA ALA A 71 -30.22 -12.73 -2.09
C ALA A 71 -30.20 -12.72 -0.54
N GLY A 72 -31.35 -12.70 0.13
CA GLY A 72 -31.43 -12.47 1.56
C GLY A 72 -31.07 -11.04 1.96
N TYR A 73 -30.88 -10.80 3.24
CA TYR A 73 -30.40 -9.51 3.74
C TYR A 73 -28.91 -9.35 3.47
N CYS A 74 -28.58 -8.23 2.86
CA CYS A 74 -27.20 -7.83 2.58
C CYS A 74 -26.92 -6.48 3.23
N TYR A 75 -25.67 -6.29 3.64
CA TYR A 75 -25.18 -5.05 4.22
C TYR A 75 -23.73 -4.83 3.88
N THR A 76 -23.37 -3.61 3.52
CA THR A 76 -22.00 -3.15 3.56
C THR A 76 -21.94 -1.86 4.36
N GLY A 77 -20.96 -1.73 5.24
CA GLY A 77 -20.82 -0.58 6.11
C GLY A 77 -19.36 -0.29 6.44
N ALA A 78 -19.13 0.93 6.92
CA ALA A 78 -17.81 1.42 7.28
C ALA A 78 -17.85 2.06 8.67
N LEU A 79 -16.73 1.90 9.39
CA LEU A 79 -16.49 2.44 10.71
C LEU A 79 -15.11 3.08 10.76
N GLU A 80 -15.02 4.25 11.39
CA GLU A 80 -13.78 4.89 11.79
C GLU A 80 -13.75 5.07 13.30
N ARG A 81 -12.82 4.41 13.96
CA ARG A 81 -12.60 4.51 15.40
C ARG A 81 -11.16 4.15 15.75
N ASP A 82 -10.57 4.82 16.73
CA ASP A 82 -9.21 4.58 17.22
C ASP A 82 -8.15 4.63 16.11
N GLY A 83 -8.32 5.54 15.15
CA GLY A 83 -7.44 5.68 13.99
C GLY A 83 -7.59 4.59 12.94
N LYS A 84 -8.49 3.61 13.14
CA LYS A 84 -8.74 2.50 12.21
C LYS A 84 -9.96 2.78 11.36
N CYS A 85 -9.85 2.50 10.05
CA CYS A 85 -10.99 2.50 9.14
C CYS A 85 -11.28 1.06 8.73
N LEU A 86 -12.44 0.54 9.13
CA LEU A 86 -12.85 -0.84 8.88
C LEU A 86 -14.10 -0.85 7.99
N ILE A 87 -14.15 -1.81 7.08
CA ILE A 87 -15.30 -2.05 6.20
C ILE A 87 -15.79 -3.47 6.42
N VAL A 88 -17.08 -3.62 6.66
CA VAL A 88 -17.74 -4.91 6.77
C VAL A 88 -18.68 -5.10 5.59
N THR A 89 -18.72 -6.31 5.04
CA THR A 89 -19.69 -6.69 4.01
C THR A 89 -20.27 -8.05 4.32
N LEU A 90 -21.58 -8.10 4.39
CA LEU A 90 -22.37 -9.30 4.64
C LEU A 90 -23.32 -9.54 3.46
N LEU A 91 -23.28 -10.74 2.92
CA LEU A 91 -24.19 -11.21 1.88
C LEU A 91 -25.00 -12.39 2.42
N ALA A 92 -26.27 -12.46 2.02
CA ALA A 92 -27.17 -13.54 2.45
C ALA A 92 -27.26 -13.71 3.99
N CYS A 93 -27.21 -12.60 4.73
CA CYS A 93 -27.21 -12.60 6.20
C CYS A 93 -28.65 -12.60 6.73
N GLY A 94 -29.35 -13.72 6.58
CA GLY A 94 -30.72 -13.94 7.04
C GLY A 94 -31.79 -13.63 5.98
N TRP A 95 -33.00 -14.09 6.28
CA TRP A 95 -34.23 -13.90 5.51
C TRP A 95 -35.34 -13.32 6.38
N PRO A 96 -36.57 -13.12 5.95
CA PRO A 96 -37.58 -12.27 6.61
C PRO A 96 -37.70 -12.38 8.13
N ASN A 97 -37.56 -13.55 8.70
CA ASN A 97 -37.65 -13.72 10.16
C ASN A 97 -36.38 -13.32 10.94
N HIS A 98 -35.26 -13.02 10.20
CA HIS A 98 -33.94 -12.76 10.76
C HIS A 98 -33.33 -11.45 10.26
N LYS A 99 -34.14 -10.41 10.11
CA LYS A 99 -33.74 -9.09 9.58
C LYS A 99 -32.64 -8.39 10.38
N ASN A 100 -32.45 -8.77 11.65
CA ASN A 100 -31.47 -8.12 12.54
C ASN A 100 -30.09 -8.80 12.56
N TYR A 101 -29.95 -10.01 11.99
CA TYR A 101 -28.66 -10.72 11.97
C TYR A 101 -27.54 -9.87 11.38
N LYS A 102 -27.81 -9.15 10.28
CA LYS A 102 -26.82 -8.28 9.66
C LYS A 102 -26.24 -7.22 10.60
N TRP A 103 -27.02 -6.74 11.58
CA TRP A 103 -26.53 -5.76 12.56
C TRP A 103 -25.65 -6.41 13.61
N THR A 104 -26.10 -7.52 14.16
CA THR A 104 -25.36 -8.30 15.15
C THR A 104 -24.04 -8.81 14.58
N ASP A 105 -24.06 -9.37 13.38
CA ASP A 105 -22.88 -9.93 12.75
C ASP A 105 -21.93 -8.85 12.26
N ALA A 106 -22.44 -7.74 11.72
CA ALA A 106 -21.61 -6.60 11.37
C ALA A 106 -20.88 -6.02 12.61
N ALA A 107 -21.58 -5.84 13.71
CA ALA A 107 -21.00 -5.35 14.96
C ALA A 107 -19.92 -6.31 15.50
N LYS A 108 -20.16 -7.63 15.47
CA LYS A 108 -19.17 -8.63 15.88
C LYS A 108 -17.89 -8.56 15.01
N LEU A 109 -18.05 -8.50 13.70
CA LEU A 109 -16.91 -8.44 12.77
C LEU A 109 -16.12 -7.13 12.92
N LEU A 110 -16.81 -6.00 13.10
CA LEU A 110 -16.16 -4.71 13.30
C LEU A 110 -15.42 -4.66 14.64
N ASN A 111 -16.02 -5.15 15.72
CA ASN A 111 -15.34 -5.25 17.02
C ASN A 111 -14.11 -6.16 16.94
N TYR A 112 -14.25 -7.34 16.32
CA TYR A 112 -13.11 -8.21 16.06
C TYR A 112 -11.98 -7.48 15.30
N GLY A 113 -12.33 -6.69 14.28
CA GLY A 113 -11.35 -5.88 13.56
C GLY A 113 -10.67 -4.82 14.45
N LEU A 114 -11.45 -4.15 15.31
CA LEU A 114 -10.91 -3.15 16.23
C LEU A 114 -9.97 -3.75 17.27
N GLU A 115 -10.29 -4.92 17.79
CA GLU A 115 -9.55 -5.60 18.87
C GLU A 115 -8.31 -6.33 18.33
N SER A 116 -8.44 -6.98 17.16
CA SER A 116 -7.42 -7.93 16.68
C SER A 116 -6.39 -7.30 15.73
N TYR A 117 -6.64 -6.12 15.18
CA TYR A 117 -5.76 -5.49 14.18
C TYR A 117 -5.20 -4.18 14.70
N THR A 118 -3.91 -3.96 14.46
CA THR A 118 -3.21 -2.71 14.76
C THR A 118 -2.40 -2.25 13.56
N TYR A 119 -2.23 -0.92 13.39
CA TYR A 119 -1.30 -0.42 12.39
C TYR A 119 0.12 -0.70 12.84
N ARG A 120 0.89 -1.33 11.96
CA ARG A 120 2.32 -1.54 12.11
C ARG A 120 3.03 -1.02 10.88
N ASP A 121 4.14 -0.33 11.07
CA ASP A 121 5.03 -0.02 9.96
C ASP A 121 5.75 -1.30 9.54
N VAL A 122 5.63 -1.64 8.26
CA VAL A 122 6.22 -2.86 7.71
C VAL A 122 7.57 -2.61 7.04
N LEU A 123 8.01 -1.34 6.93
CA LEU A 123 9.33 -1.03 6.41
C LEU A 123 10.41 -1.43 7.41
N ASP A 124 11.41 -2.14 6.92
CA ASP A 124 12.60 -2.48 7.70
C ASP A 124 13.67 -1.42 7.51
N HIS A 125 13.66 -0.40 8.36
CA HIS A 125 14.64 0.68 8.37
C HIS A 125 16.04 0.25 8.82
N SER A 126 16.17 -0.95 9.40
CA SER A 126 17.46 -1.52 9.79
C SER A 126 18.21 -2.17 8.63
N TRP A 127 17.50 -2.44 7.52
CA TRP A 127 18.10 -3.05 6.35
C TRP A 127 19.18 -2.15 5.76
N LYS A 128 20.37 -2.71 5.60
CA LYS A 128 21.48 -2.06 4.90
C LYS A 128 21.71 -2.83 3.61
N PRO A 129 21.47 -2.21 2.44
CA PRO A 129 21.83 -2.84 1.18
C PRO A 129 23.34 -3.08 1.18
N GLY A 130 23.73 -4.27 0.76
CA GLY A 130 25.12 -4.61 0.55
C GLY A 130 25.74 -3.80 -0.60
N ARG A 131 26.89 -4.28 -1.06
CA ARG A 131 27.48 -3.83 -2.33
C ARG A 131 27.35 -4.96 -3.35
N ILE A 132 27.22 -4.62 -4.61
CA ILE A 132 27.21 -5.57 -5.72
C ILE A 132 28.57 -5.48 -6.42
N GLU A 133 29.14 -6.62 -6.77
CA GLU A 133 30.36 -6.68 -7.58
C GLU A 133 30.07 -6.23 -9.02
N VAL A 134 30.97 -5.43 -9.59
CA VAL A 134 30.85 -4.91 -10.95
C VAL A 134 32.02 -5.41 -11.77
N THR A 135 31.73 -6.20 -12.80
CA THR A 135 32.75 -6.64 -13.76
C THR A 135 33.12 -5.53 -14.71
N ASP A 136 34.37 -5.54 -15.14
CA ASP A 136 34.97 -4.56 -16.08
C ASP A 136 34.82 -3.10 -15.63
N GLY A 137 34.58 -2.89 -14.31
CA GLY A 137 34.38 -1.58 -13.72
C GLY A 137 35.69 -0.96 -13.23
N VAL A 138 35.79 0.36 -13.38
CA VAL A 138 36.90 1.17 -12.81
C VAL A 138 36.71 1.27 -11.31
N TYR A 139 37.77 1.08 -10.53
CA TYR A 139 37.78 1.22 -9.06
C TYR A 139 39.11 1.84 -8.60
N ASP A 140 39.10 2.42 -7.41
CA ASP A 140 40.28 2.98 -6.78
C ASP A 140 41.33 1.90 -6.55
N GLY A 141 42.57 2.14 -7.02
CA GLY A 141 43.65 1.18 -6.88
C GLY A 141 43.67 0.08 -7.92
N LEU A 142 42.89 0.17 -9.01
CA LEU A 142 42.82 -0.82 -10.11
C LEU A 142 44.21 -1.26 -10.63
N LEU A 143 45.17 -0.34 -10.70
CA LEU A 143 46.54 -0.64 -11.17
C LEU A 143 47.49 -1.14 -10.07
N GLN A 144 47.00 -1.24 -8.82
CA GLN A 144 47.80 -1.63 -7.64
C GLN A 144 47.33 -2.96 -7.03
N THR A 145 46.06 -3.30 -7.18
CA THR A 145 45.44 -4.49 -6.57
C THR A 145 44.58 -5.26 -7.57
N LYS A 146 44.37 -6.56 -7.29
CA LYS A 146 43.43 -7.41 -8.06
C LYS A 146 42.05 -7.39 -7.39
N SER A 147 41.53 -6.25 -7.08
CA SER A 147 40.17 -6.10 -6.51
C SER A 147 39.16 -5.88 -7.64
N SER A 148 37.92 -6.22 -7.43
CA SER A 148 36.82 -5.90 -8.34
C SER A 148 36.17 -4.58 -7.94
N ALA A 149 35.58 -3.89 -8.92
CA ALA A 149 34.75 -2.75 -8.66
C ALA A 149 33.50 -3.21 -7.84
N SER A 150 33.04 -2.37 -6.94
CA SER A 150 31.84 -2.66 -6.14
C SER A 150 30.92 -1.46 -6.07
N LEU A 151 29.64 -1.70 -6.33
CA LEU A 151 28.60 -0.68 -6.42
C LEU A 151 27.83 -0.54 -5.11
N GLY A 152 27.79 0.66 -4.55
CA GLY A 152 26.90 1.01 -3.45
C GLY A 152 25.45 1.10 -3.90
N LEU A 153 24.51 0.82 -3.00
CA LEU A 153 23.08 0.76 -3.29
C LEU A 153 22.30 1.74 -2.43
N VAL A 154 21.23 2.31 -3.00
CA VAL A 154 20.25 3.15 -2.32
C VAL A 154 18.83 2.73 -2.70
N SER A 155 17.90 2.89 -1.78
CA SER A 155 16.47 2.62 -2.04
C SER A 155 15.59 3.61 -1.28
N PRO A 156 14.46 4.04 -1.86
CA PRO A 156 13.45 4.81 -1.12
C PRO A 156 12.89 4.10 0.12
N ALA A 157 12.99 2.76 0.18
CA ALA A 157 12.59 1.98 1.36
C ALA A 157 13.48 2.25 2.59
N LEU A 158 14.66 2.86 2.40
CA LEU A 158 15.63 3.18 3.46
C LEU A 158 15.46 4.61 4.00
N ASP A 159 14.59 5.41 3.40
CA ASP A 159 14.31 6.76 3.87
C ASP A 159 13.63 6.69 5.26
N PRO A 160 14.27 7.21 6.33
CA PRO A 160 13.69 7.16 7.67
C PRO A 160 12.38 7.94 7.82
N ALA A 161 12.15 8.91 6.92
CA ALA A 161 10.90 9.67 6.89
C ALA A 161 9.74 8.91 6.20
N ARG A 162 10.02 7.81 5.54
CA ARG A 162 9.02 6.99 4.85
C ARG A 162 8.46 5.94 5.81
N SER A 163 7.17 5.71 5.74
CA SER A 163 6.45 4.70 6.51
C SER A 163 5.48 3.97 5.61
N LEU A 164 5.25 2.70 5.87
CA LEU A 164 4.23 1.87 5.22
C LEU A 164 3.33 1.25 6.31
N PRO A 165 2.42 2.05 6.89
CA PRO A 165 1.53 1.54 7.92
C PRO A 165 0.50 0.59 7.32
N VAL A 166 0.49 -0.65 7.76
CA VAL A 166 -0.47 -1.69 7.36
C VAL A 166 -1.20 -2.19 8.59
N LEU A 167 -2.51 -2.35 8.45
CA LEU A 167 -3.37 -2.87 9.51
C LEU A 167 -3.25 -4.39 9.57
N LEU A 168 -2.59 -4.89 10.62
CA LEU A 168 -2.19 -6.30 10.76
C LEU A 168 -2.63 -6.87 12.10
N LYS A 169 -2.89 -8.17 12.13
CA LYS A 169 -2.95 -8.95 13.35
C LYS A 169 -1.54 -9.14 13.93
N GLU A 170 -1.48 -9.44 15.21
CA GLU A 170 -0.22 -9.76 15.88
C GLU A 170 0.49 -10.98 15.23
N THR A 171 -0.30 -11.96 14.79
CA THR A 171 0.20 -13.20 14.16
C THR A 171 0.62 -13.03 12.71
N GLU A 172 0.23 -11.94 12.05
CA GLU A 172 0.59 -11.68 10.66
C GLU A 172 1.97 -11.04 10.59
N ILE A 173 2.91 -11.72 9.96
CA ILE A 173 4.31 -11.28 9.84
C ILE A 173 4.58 -10.91 8.38
N PRO A 174 4.84 -9.61 8.09
CA PRO A 174 5.23 -9.20 6.75
C PRO A 174 6.55 -9.84 6.34
N LYS A 175 6.63 -10.29 5.10
CA LYS A 175 7.83 -10.84 4.48
C LYS A 175 8.49 -9.77 3.63
N LYS A 176 9.82 -9.65 3.75
CA LYS A 176 10.66 -8.81 2.90
C LYS A 176 11.47 -9.72 1.99
N ASP A 177 11.37 -9.53 0.69
CA ASP A 177 12.18 -10.20 -0.32
C ASP A 177 13.00 -9.15 -1.08
N ILE A 178 14.28 -9.45 -1.32
CA ILE A 178 15.22 -8.57 -1.99
C ILE A 178 15.63 -9.23 -3.29
N PHE A 179 15.45 -8.53 -4.39
CA PHE A 179 15.79 -8.98 -5.73
C PHE A 179 16.92 -8.11 -6.27
N LEU A 180 18.14 -8.61 -6.14
CA LEU A 180 19.37 -7.99 -6.63
C LEU A 180 20.16 -9.02 -7.44
N PRO A 181 20.82 -8.62 -8.55
CA PRO A 181 21.76 -9.48 -9.22
C PRO A 181 23.00 -9.69 -8.34
N GLU A 182 23.63 -10.83 -8.45
CA GLU A 182 24.89 -11.11 -7.78
C GLU A 182 26.05 -10.30 -8.39
N LEU A 183 25.97 -10.01 -9.68
CA LEU A 183 26.98 -9.37 -10.49
C LEU A 183 26.36 -8.43 -11.51
N ILE A 184 27.00 -7.30 -11.79
CA ILE A 184 26.59 -6.32 -12.81
C ILE A 184 27.80 -6.02 -13.70
N GLU A 185 27.62 -5.86 -15.01
CA GLU A 185 28.66 -5.42 -15.94
C GLU A 185 28.66 -3.88 -16.03
N ALA A 186 29.88 -3.29 -16.02
CA ALA A 186 30.07 -1.85 -16.25
C ALA A 186 29.80 -1.47 -17.74
N PRO A 187 29.40 -0.21 -18.03
CA PRO A 187 29.24 0.88 -17.10
C PRO A 187 27.90 0.86 -16.37
N VAL A 188 27.84 1.33 -15.11
CA VAL A 188 26.62 1.53 -14.34
C VAL A 188 26.52 3.00 -13.95
N LYS A 189 25.37 3.63 -14.17
CA LYS A 189 25.17 5.06 -13.87
C LYS A 189 24.50 5.25 -12.52
N LYS A 190 24.94 6.26 -11.77
CA LYS A 190 24.25 6.69 -10.56
C LYS A 190 22.75 6.91 -10.81
N GLY A 191 21.89 6.33 -9.97
CA GLY A 191 20.44 6.39 -10.11
C GLY A 191 19.85 5.38 -11.08
N GLU A 192 20.67 4.50 -11.69
CA GLU A 192 20.16 3.37 -12.49
C GLU A 192 19.49 2.34 -11.57
N LYS A 193 18.33 1.81 -11.99
CA LYS A 193 17.62 0.76 -11.26
C LYS A 193 18.37 -0.56 -11.44
N VAL A 194 18.85 -1.12 -10.35
CA VAL A 194 19.61 -2.39 -10.32
C VAL A 194 18.84 -3.54 -9.68
N GLY A 195 17.70 -3.25 -9.06
CA GLY A 195 16.88 -4.29 -8.44
C GLY A 195 15.64 -3.73 -7.76
N SER A 196 15.04 -4.54 -6.88
CA SER A 196 13.91 -4.12 -6.06
C SER A 196 13.88 -4.83 -4.72
N VAL A 197 13.18 -4.24 -3.75
CA VAL A 197 12.79 -4.85 -2.50
C VAL A 197 11.26 -4.85 -2.42
N THR A 198 10.69 -6.01 -2.10
CA THR A 198 9.24 -6.18 -1.97
C THR A 198 8.87 -6.51 -0.54
N TYR A 199 7.71 -6.00 -0.12
CA TYR A 199 7.07 -6.34 1.13
C TYR A 199 5.75 -7.04 0.82
N SER A 200 5.53 -8.20 1.41
CA SER A 200 4.33 -9.01 1.18
C SER A 200 3.82 -9.63 2.48
N ILE A 201 2.56 -10.07 2.47
CA ILE A 201 1.95 -10.84 3.55
C ILE A 201 1.06 -11.91 2.93
N ASP A 202 1.22 -13.16 3.34
CA ASP A 202 0.47 -14.32 2.84
C ASP A 202 0.41 -14.37 1.30
N GLY A 203 1.53 -14.00 0.62
CA GLY A 203 1.64 -13.95 -0.83
C GLY A 203 1.01 -12.71 -1.49
N MET A 204 0.38 -11.82 -0.73
CA MET A 204 -0.15 -10.56 -1.24
C MET A 204 0.92 -9.47 -1.17
N LEU A 205 1.22 -8.86 -2.31
CA LEU A 205 2.16 -7.75 -2.39
C LEU A 205 1.58 -6.50 -1.70
N LEU A 206 2.30 -5.96 -0.73
CA LEU A 206 1.96 -4.72 -0.05
C LEU A 206 2.62 -3.51 -0.73
N ALA A 207 3.91 -3.62 -1.02
CA ALA A 207 4.67 -2.58 -1.72
C ALA A 207 5.91 -3.16 -2.39
N GLU A 208 6.37 -2.49 -3.44
CA GLU A 208 7.66 -2.71 -4.09
C GLU A 208 8.41 -1.38 -4.18
N TYR A 209 9.67 -1.40 -3.79
CA TYR A 209 10.57 -0.25 -3.89
C TYR A 209 11.77 -0.59 -4.77
N PRO A 210 12.13 0.28 -5.72
CA PRO A 210 13.32 0.09 -6.53
C PRO A 210 14.60 0.24 -5.70
N VAL A 211 15.63 -0.47 -6.11
CA VAL A 211 17.00 -0.28 -5.62
C VAL A 211 17.82 0.31 -6.76
N TYR A 212 18.55 1.36 -6.44
CA TYR A 212 19.32 2.15 -7.39
C TYR A 212 20.81 2.11 -7.08
N ALA A 213 21.62 2.31 -8.12
CA ALA A 213 23.04 2.56 -8.00
C ALA A 213 23.31 3.88 -7.25
N ALA A 214 24.12 3.83 -6.19
CA ALA A 214 24.48 5.02 -5.40
C ALA A 214 25.53 5.91 -6.09
N GLU A 215 26.32 5.33 -6.98
CA GLU A 215 27.46 5.94 -7.65
C GLU A 215 27.53 5.49 -9.12
N THR A 216 28.31 6.18 -9.94
CA THR A 216 28.61 5.75 -11.30
C THR A 216 29.90 4.93 -11.29
N ILE A 217 29.91 3.81 -12.01
CA ILE A 217 31.12 3.01 -12.25
C ILE A 217 31.31 2.96 -13.74
N GLU A 218 32.42 3.54 -14.18
CA GLU A 218 32.83 3.56 -15.60
C GLU A 218 33.36 2.18 -16.02
N LYS A 219 33.32 1.91 -17.33
CA LYS A 219 33.86 0.67 -17.88
C LYS A 219 35.34 0.82 -18.16
N ILE A 220 36.12 -0.22 -17.85
CA ILE A 220 37.49 -0.36 -18.31
C ILE A 220 37.43 -0.81 -19.77
N ASP A 221 37.57 0.15 -20.69
CA ASP A 221 37.65 -0.10 -22.11
C ASP A 221 38.99 0.40 -22.70
N TYR A 222 39.16 0.22 -24.00
CA TYR A 222 40.38 0.66 -24.68
C TYR A 222 40.60 2.18 -24.55
N GLY A 223 39.54 2.97 -24.63
CA GLY A 223 39.59 4.43 -24.47
C GLY A 223 40.10 4.82 -23.08
N TRP A 224 39.51 4.25 -22.04
CA TRP A 224 39.96 4.46 -20.66
C TRP A 224 41.43 4.06 -20.45
N CYS A 225 41.85 2.89 -20.99
CA CYS A 225 43.24 2.45 -20.89
C CYS A 225 44.21 3.44 -21.56
N MET A 226 43.84 3.96 -22.73
CA MET A 226 44.69 4.95 -23.46
C MET A 226 44.75 6.27 -22.68
N GLU A 227 43.66 6.71 -22.09
CA GLU A 227 43.62 7.91 -21.25
C GLU A 227 44.54 7.78 -20.03
N GLN A 228 44.48 6.64 -19.33
CA GLN A 228 45.36 6.36 -18.19
C GLN A 228 46.83 6.33 -18.60
N VAL A 229 47.17 5.80 -19.78
CA VAL A 229 48.54 5.81 -20.30
C VAL A 229 48.98 7.24 -20.63
N ALA A 230 48.14 8.02 -21.29
CA ALA A 230 48.44 9.41 -21.65
C ALA A 230 48.62 10.27 -20.37
N GLU A 231 47.76 10.17 -19.39
CA GLU A 231 47.89 10.90 -18.11
C GLU A 231 49.22 10.58 -17.40
N ARG A 232 49.64 9.31 -17.35
CA ARG A 232 50.90 8.92 -16.74
C ARG A 232 52.13 9.39 -17.50
N LEU A 233 52.05 9.37 -18.83
CA LEU A 233 53.18 9.81 -19.68
C LEU A 233 53.33 11.33 -19.68
N PHE A 234 52.21 12.08 -19.69
CA PHE A 234 52.27 13.53 -19.88
C PHE A 234 52.13 14.32 -18.57
N CYS A 235 51.49 13.79 -17.52
CA CYS A 235 51.36 14.50 -16.25
C CYS A 235 52.54 14.25 -15.28
N HIS A 236 53.40 13.23 -15.49
CA HIS A 236 54.62 13.02 -14.72
C HIS A 236 55.86 13.68 -15.33
N ALA A 237 55.73 14.43 -16.42
CA ALA A 237 56.83 15.18 -17.06
C ALA A 237 57.03 16.59 -16.49
N SER A 238 56.42 16.92 -15.35
CA SER A 238 56.51 18.23 -14.69
C SER A 238 56.97 18.08 -13.25
N VAL A 239 58.20 17.61 -13.02
CA VAL A 239 58.97 17.79 -11.78
C VAL A 239 60.39 18.15 -12.17
#